data_662eb2d2a89b7b5a4d149beaba5ad7d8
#
_entry.id   662eb2d2a89b7b5a4d149beaba5ad7d8
#
_cell.length_a   1.000
_cell.length_b   1.000
_cell.length_c   1.000
_cell.angle_alpha   90.00
_cell.angle_beta   90.00
_cell.angle_gamma   90.00
#
_symmetry.space_group_name_H-M   'P 1'
#
loop_
_entity.id
_entity.type
_entity.pdbx_description
1 polymer ?
#
loop_
_entity_poly.entity_id
_entity_poly.type
_entity_poly.pdbx_seq_one_letter_code
_entity_poly.pdbx_strand_id
1 'polypeptide(L)'
;MPAGLPAGRAVELCYKLWNMGIAELSSNAQDYLKVIWDLQEWDQGPVQPTAVADRTGMKQSTVSGALARLVDAGLVTHRPYGKVELTETGRRYAVTMVRRHRLLETFLVQVLGYGWDEVHEEADSLEHAVSDKMVDRIDDYLGHPTMDPHGDAIPSPEGDLPPIPTTIRPLSEVSAETTVRVQRVSDEDSQILRVLSSYHIGPGSLVQVKSKQADDELAVSPTEMQSRSGSDSGDILVLSKEQAALIQVSFI
;
A
#
# COMPACT_ATOMS: atom_id res chain seq x y z
N MET A 1 35.99 9.01 -8.37
CA MET A 1 35.15 10.21 -8.23
C MET A 1 34.34 10.33 -9.50
N PRO A 2 33.03 10.00 -9.56
CA PRO A 2 32.20 10.39 -10.70
C PRO A 2 31.95 11.89 -10.60
N ALA A 3 32.11 12.58 -11.73
CA ALA A 3 31.97 14.03 -11.86
C ALA A 3 30.54 14.44 -11.45
N GLY A 4 30.44 15.19 -10.37
CA GLY A 4 29.19 15.80 -9.93
C GLY A 4 28.69 16.77 -11.00
N LEU A 5 27.40 16.78 -11.25
CA LEU A 5 26.74 17.80 -12.06
C LEU A 5 27.15 19.20 -11.58
N PRO A 6 27.44 20.14 -12.47
CA PRO A 6 27.75 21.51 -12.06
C PRO A 6 26.59 22.08 -11.26
N ALA A 7 26.88 22.73 -10.14
CA ALA A 7 25.92 23.21 -9.14
C ALA A 7 24.73 24.01 -9.75
N GLY A 8 24.93 24.73 -10.84
CA GLY A 8 23.87 25.44 -11.56
C GLY A 8 22.85 24.53 -12.24
N ARG A 9 23.27 23.37 -12.79
CA ARG A 9 22.34 22.39 -13.39
C ARG A 9 21.50 21.65 -12.35
N ALA A 10 22.08 21.37 -11.18
CA ALA A 10 21.37 20.73 -10.08
C ALA A 10 20.25 21.66 -9.52
N VAL A 11 20.54 22.96 -9.38
CA VAL A 11 19.56 23.96 -8.91
C VAL A 11 18.46 24.17 -9.96
N GLU A 12 18.80 24.25 -11.24
CA GLU A 12 17.83 24.43 -12.32
C GLU A 12 16.94 23.18 -12.50
N LEU A 13 17.51 21.98 -12.35
CA LEU A 13 16.78 20.71 -12.36
C LEU A 13 15.84 20.62 -11.14
N CYS A 14 16.33 20.98 -9.96
CA CYS A 14 15.53 21.03 -8.73
C CYS A 14 14.35 22.02 -8.86
N TYR A 15 14.59 23.23 -9.40
CA TYR A 15 13.56 24.25 -9.61
C TYR A 15 12.52 23.80 -10.66
N LYS A 16 12.98 23.13 -11.74
CA LYS A 16 12.11 22.58 -12.77
C LYS A 16 11.26 21.43 -12.22
N LEU A 17 11.85 20.50 -11.49
CA LEU A 17 11.15 19.38 -10.83
C LEU A 17 10.19 19.86 -9.73
N TRP A 18 10.53 20.95 -9.02
CA TRP A 18 9.66 21.53 -8.02
C TRP A 18 8.35 22.10 -8.60
N ASN A 19 8.38 22.59 -9.84
CA ASN A 19 7.24 23.17 -10.54
C ASN A 19 6.58 22.21 -11.53
N MET A 20 7.13 21.01 -11.77
CA MET A 20 6.50 19.99 -12.61
C MET A 20 5.31 19.34 -11.89
N GLY A 21 4.17 19.27 -12.55
CA GLY A 21 3.07 18.42 -12.11
C GLY A 21 3.41 16.93 -12.31
N ILE A 22 2.77 16.04 -11.53
CA ILE A 22 2.98 14.59 -11.68
C ILE A 22 2.63 14.09 -13.08
N ALA A 23 1.72 14.76 -13.79
CA ALA A 23 1.34 14.46 -15.17
C ALA A 23 2.48 14.61 -16.19
N GLU A 24 3.60 15.25 -15.82
CA GLU A 24 4.78 15.36 -16.67
C GLU A 24 5.71 14.15 -16.56
N LEU A 25 5.51 13.28 -15.55
CA LEU A 25 6.21 12.01 -15.43
C LEU A 25 5.50 10.96 -16.29
N SER A 26 6.27 10.05 -16.89
CA SER A 26 5.67 8.88 -17.53
C SER A 26 4.96 8.00 -16.51
N SER A 27 3.86 7.31 -16.90
CA SER A 27 3.14 6.36 -16.02
C SER A 27 4.11 5.36 -15.39
N ASN A 28 5.03 4.79 -16.16
CA ASN A 28 6.04 3.88 -15.63
C ASN A 28 6.91 4.50 -14.51
N ALA A 29 7.26 5.80 -14.60
CA ALA A 29 8.00 6.46 -13.53
C ALA A 29 7.13 6.68 -12.29
N GLN A 30 5.85 6.98 -12.48
CA GLN A 30 4.86 7.11 -11.42
C GLN A 30 4.69 5.77 -10.68
N ASP A 31 4.54 4.64 -11.42
CA ASP A 31 4.42 3.29 -10.86
C ASP A 31 5.64 2.93 -10.00
N TYR A 32 6.85 3.14 -10.50
CA TYR A 32 8.05 2.84 -9.72
C TYR A 32 8.14 3.68 -8.43
N LEU A 33 7.73 4.94 -8.46
CA LEU A 33 7.73 5.79 -7.28
C LEU A 33 6.69 5.32 -6.26
N LYS A 34 5.48 4.93 -6.73
CA LYS A 34 4.42 4.34 -5.90
C LYS A 34 4.92 3.05 -5.26
N VAL A 35 5.44 2.11 -6.05
CA VAL A 35 5.95 0.82 -5.54
C VAL A 35 7.08 0.99 -4.51
N ILE A 36 8.01 1.92 -4.73
CA ILE A 36 9.08 2.18 -3.75
C ILE A 36 8.48 2.73 -2.46
N TRP A 37 7.47 3.61 -2.53
CA TRP A 37 6.76 4.12 -1.37
C TRP A 37 6.06 3.01 -0.61
N ASP A 38 5.24 2.18 -1.28
CA ASP A 38 4.49 1.09 -0.67
C ASP A 38 5.40 0.11 0.07
N LEU A 39 6.51 -0.29 -0.56
CA LEU A 39 7.52 -1.14 0.07
C LEU A 39 8.14 -0.47 1.32
N GLN A 40 8.38 0.85 1.30
CA GLN A 40 8.87 1.57 2.47
C GLN A 40 7.83 1.66 3.58
N GLU A 41 6.56 1.84 3.22
CA GLU A 41 5.46 1.94 4.18
C GLU A 41 5.20 0.61 4.91
N TRP A 42 5.33 -0.53 4.20
CA TRP A 42 5.16 -1.85 4.80
C TRP A 42 6.38 -2.32 5.59
N ASP A 43 7.59 -2.15 5.06
CA ASP A 43 8.84 -2.66 5.63
C ASP A 43 9.58 -1.65 6.51
N GLN A 44 9.12 -0.40 6.55
CA GLN A 44 9.70 0.72 7.32
C GLN A 44 11.21 0.91 7.09
N GLY A 45 11.68 0.72 5.86
CA GLY A 45 13.09 0.84 5.55
C GLY A 45 13.44 1.05 4.08
N PRO A 46 14.72 1.27 3.79
CA PRO A 46 15.20 1.43 2.42
C PRO A 46 15.00 0.15 1.61
N VAL A 47 14.52 0.31 0.37
CA VAL A 47 14.04 -0.77 -0.49
C VAL A 47 15.16 -1.45 -1.26
N GLN A 48 15.14 -2.77 -1.36
CA GLN A 48 16.05 -3.51 -2.25
C GLN A 48 15.53 -3.47 -3.70
N PRO A 49 16.41 -3.30 -4.71
CA PRO A 49 16.00 -3.37 -6.12
C PRO A 49 15.31 -4.69 -6.49
N THR A 50 15.66 -5.78 -5.80
CA THR A 50 15.01 -7.09 -5.97
C THR A 50 13.55 -7.05 -5.53
N ALA A 51 13.24 -6.42 -4.40
CA ALA A 51 11.86 -6.26 -3.93
C ALA A 51 11.02 -5.45 -4.93
N VAL A 52 11.60 -4.41 -5.56
CA VAL A 52 10.92 -3.67 -6.63
C VAL A 52 10.67 -4.58 -7.84
N ALA A 53 11.62 -5.46 -8.19
CA ALA A 53 11.46 -6.39 -9.30
C ALA A 53 10.35 -7.42 -9.02
N ASP A 54 10.34 -7.97 -7.80
CA ASP A 54 9.33 -8.93 -7.35
C ASP A 54 7.94 -8.29 -7.35
N ARG A 55 7.81 -7.08 -6.79
CA ARG A 55 6.54 -6.33 -6.72
C ARG A 55 6.00 -5.95 -8.09
N THR A 56 6.85 -5.55 -9.03
CA THR A 56 6.44 -5.15 -10.39
C THR A 56 6.33 -6.31 -11.36
N GLY A 57 6.75 -7.52 -11.01
CA GLY A 57 6.85 -8.67 -11.92
C GLY A 57 7.88 -8.46 -13.06
N MET A 58 8.74 -7.43 -12.95
CA MET A 58 9.68 -7.06 -14.00
C MET A 58 11.05 -7.72 -13.79
N LYS A 59 11.78 -7.94 -14.90
CA LYS A 59 13.17 -8.43 -14.82
C LYS A 59 14.06 -7.41 -14.11
N GLN A 60 15.01 -7.88 -13.29
CA GLN A 60 15.96 -7.03 -12.57
C GLN A 60 16.71 -6.04 -13.48
N SER A 61 17.04 -6.43 -14.72
CA SER A 61 17.67 -5.54 -15.70
C SER A 61 16.76 -4.36 -16.11
N THR A 62 15.46 -4.61 -16.23
CA THR A 62 14.44 -3.58 -16.51
C THR A 62 14.32 -2.60 -15.35
N VAL A 63 14.23 -3.13 -14.13
CA VAL A 63 14.19 -2.35 -12.89
C VAL A 63 15.45 -1.51 -12.74
N SER A 64 16.64 -2.10 -12.93
CA SER A 64 17.90 -1.36 -12.85
C SER A 64 17.95 -0.19 -13.83
N GLY A 65 17.47 -0.37 -15.07
CA GLY A 65 17.37 0.71 -16.05
C GLY A 65 16.34 1.79 -15.68
N ALA A 66 15.23 1.41 -15.05
CA ALA A 66 14.23 2.37 -14.54
C ALA A 66 14.79 3.17 -13.36
N LEU A 67 15.41 2.50 -12.40
CA LEU A 67 16.03 3.14 -11.23
C LEU A 67 17.13 4.12 -11.66
N ALA A 68 17.96 3.78 -12.64
CA ALA A 68 18.97 4.70 -13.17
C ALA A 68 18.34 5.99 -13.71
N ARG A 69 17.25 5.88 -14.48
CA ARG A 69 16.51 7.07 -14.97
C ARG A 69 15.91 7.90 -13.85
N LEU A 70 15.38 7.26 -12.81
CA LEU A 70 14.84 7.96 -11.63
C LEU A 70 15.95 8.66 -10.83
N VAL A 71 17.15 8.07 -10.74
CA VAL A 71 18.34 8.71 -10.15
C VAL A 71 18.76 9.92 -10.96
N ASP A 72 18.85 9.79 -12.30
CA ASP A 72 19.21 10.89 -13.19
C ASP A 72 18.18 12.04 -13.14
N ALA A 73 16.91 11.70 -12.91
CA ALA A 73 15.83 12.67 -12.68
C ALA A 73 15.82 13.24 -11.25
N GLY A 74 16.68 12.79 -10.34
CA GLY A 74 16.72 13.28 -8.96
C GLY A 74 15.53 12.86 -8.10
N LEU A 75 14.83 11.78 -8.48
CA LEU A 75 13.63 11.30 -7.78
C LEU A 75 13.94 10.20 -6.75
N VAL A 76 15.01 9.45 -6.99
CA VAL A 76 15.50 8.45 -6.03
C VAL A 76 17.00 8.58 -5.83
N THR A 77 17.50 8.07 -4.71
CA THR A 77 18.91 7.81 -4.49
C THR A 77 19.16 6.31 -4.53
N HIS A 78 20.18 5.90 -5.28
CA HIS A 78 20.56 4.49 -5.37
C HIS A 78 22.08 4.40 -5.55
N ARG A 79 22.76 3.75 -4.62
CA ARG A 79 24.19 3.43 -4.73
C ARG A 79 24.35 2.06 -5.38
N PRO A 80 25.44 1.81 -6.15
CA PRO A 80 25.73 0.48 -6.67
C PRO A 80 25.66 -0.58 -5.55
N TYR A 81 24.89 -1.64 -5.78
CA TYR A 81 24.60 -2.72 -4.81
C TYR A 81 23.93 -2.24 -3.51
N GLY A 82 23.46 -1.01 -3.47
CA GLY A 82 22.79 -0.42 -2.31
C GLY A 82 21.27 -0.46 -2.41
N LYS A 83 20.65 0.04 -1.37
CA LYS A 83 19.20 0.21 -1.29
C LYS A 83 18.76 1.44 -2.07
N VAL A 84 17.47 1.46 -2.42
CA VAL A 84 16.79 2.58 -3.09
C VAL A 84 16.04 3.38 -2.04
N GLU A 85 16.15 4.70 -2.12
CA GLU A 85 15.43 5.63 -1.26
C GLU A 85 14.83 6.75 -2.10
N LEU A 86 13.60 7.15 -1.80
CA LEU A 86 12.98 8.32 -2.42
C LEU A 86 13.68 9.60 -1.95
N THR A 87 13.95 10.51 -2.87
CA THR A 87 14.30 11.90 -2.52
C THR A 87 13.05 12.63 -2.01
N GLU A 88 13.19 13.83 -1.47
CA GLU A 88 12.04 14.64 -1.08
C GLU A 88 11.09 14.89 -2.26
N THR A 89 11.63 15.16 -3.44
CA THR A 89 10.83 15.32 -4.66
C THR A 89 10.18 14.00 -5.09
N GLY A 90 10.92 12.89 -5.06
CA GLY A 90 10.40 11.57 -5.37
C GLY A 90 9.30 11.14 -4.41
N ARG A 91 9.48 11.40 -3.10
CA ARG A 91 8.48 11.16 -2.07
C ARG A 91 7.18 11.91 -2.35
N ARG A 92 7.26 13.20 -2.68
CA ARG A 92 6.07 14.00 -3.00
C ARG A 92 5.28 13.43 -4.17
N TYR A 93 5.95 13.01 -5.25
CA TYR A 93 5.28 12.38 -6.37
C TYR A 93 4.69 11.01 -6.02
N ALA A 94 5.44 10.19 -5.29
CA ALA A 94 4.94 8.90 -4.82
C ALA A 94 3.66 9.06 -3.98
N VAL A 95 3.68 9.94 -2.99
CA VAL A 95 2.53 10.23 -2.12
C VAL A 95 1.32 10.76 -2.91
N THR A 96 1.56 11.58 -3.94
CA THR A 96 0.48 12.04 -4.82
C THR A 96 -0.17 10.86 -5.56
N MET A 97 0.61 9.91 -6.05
CA MET A 97 0.08 8.70 -6.72
C MET A 97 -0.66 7.80 -5.74
N VAL A 98 -0.09 7.55 -4.58
CA VAL A 98 -0.73 6.76 -3.51
C VAL A 98 -2.08 7.37 -3.12
N ARG A 99 -2.15 8.70 -2.93
CA ARG A 99 -3.40 9.38 -2.64
C ARG A 99 -4.43 9.18 -3.75
N ARG A 100 -4.05 9.34 -5.03
CA ARG A 100 -4.95 9.12 -6.17
C ARG A 100 -5.49 7.70 -6.19
N HIS A 101 -4.60 6.74 -6.06
CA HIS A 101 -4.93 5.32 -6.05
C HIS A 101 -5.96 5.00 -4.96
N ARG A 102 -5.64 5.29 -3.70
CA ARG A 102 -6.48 4.98 -2.53
C ARG A 102 -7.83 5.72 -2.55
N LEU A 103 -7.88 6.95 -3.06
CA LEU A 103 -9.15 7.66 -3.26
C LEU A 103 -10.00 7.04 -4.36
N LEU A 104 -9.39 6.58 -5.45
CA LEU A 104 -10.09 5.86 -6.52
C LEU A 104 -10.65 4.54 -6.01
N GLU A 105 -9.87 3.73 -5.32
CA GLU A 105 -10.37 2.49 -4.70
C GLU A 105 -11.55 2.76 -3.78
N THR A 106 -11.43 3.77 -2.90
CA THR A 106 -12.50 4.14 -1.98
C THR A 106 -13.76 4.55 -2.72
N PHE A 107 -13.63 5.33 -3.79
CA PHE A 107 -14.74 5.76 -4.63
C PHE A 107 -15.38 4.58 -5.37
N LEU A 108 -14.58 3.72 -5.98
CA LEU A 108 -15.05 2.55 -6.71
C LEU A 108 -15.81 1.59 -5.79
N VAL A 109 -15.30 1.33 -4.59
CA VAL A 109 -15.96 0.45 -3.63
C VAL A 109 -17.23 1.09 -3.06
N GLN A 110 -17.15 2.32 -2.52
CA GLN A 110 -18.27 2.92 -1.78
C GLN A 110 -19.39 3.43 -2.68
N VAL A 111 -19.07 3.89 -3.90
CA VAL A 111 -20.03 4.55 -4.78
C VAL A 111 -20.47 3.65 -5.93
N LEU A 112 -19.56 2.90 -6.53
CA LEU A 112 -19.83 2.06 -7.68
C LEU A 112 -20.04 0.59 -7.32
N GLY A 113 -19.77 0.17 -6.07
CA GLY A 113 -20.04 -1.17 -5.56
C GLY A 113 -19.06 -2.23 -6.04
N TYR A 114 -17.84 -1.84 -6.41
CA TYR A 114 -16.76 -2.80 -6.66
C TYR A 114 -16.43 -3.60 -5.41
N GLY A 115 -16.04 -4.87 -5.59
CA GLY A 115 -15.47 -5.65 -4.52
C GLY A 115 -14.07 -5.13 -4.15
N TRP A 116 -13.72 -5.18 -2.88
CA TRP A 116 -12.39 -4.75 -2.43
C TRP A 116 -11.26 -5.67 -2.95
N ASP A 117 -11.61 -6.86 -3.42
CA ASP A 117 -10.70 -7.86 -4.01
C ASP A 117 -10.44 -7.68 -5.50
N GLU A 118 -11.18 -6.77 -6.16
CA GLU A 118 -11.05 -6.50 -7.60
C GLU A 118 -10.72 -5.03 -7.92
N VAL A 119 -10.85 -4.15 -6.91
CA VAL A 119 -10.78 -2.69 -7.11
C VAL A 119 -9.37 -2.19 -7.43
N HIS A 120 -8.33 -2.89 -6.97
CA HIS A 120 -6.93 -2.50 -7.14
C HIS A 120 -6.52 -2.36 -8.62
N GLU A 121 -6.82 -3.38 -9.44
CA GLU A 121 -6.49 -3.36 -10.88
C GLU A 121 -7.22 -2.23 -11.63
N GLU A 122 -8.45 -1.92 -11.23
CA GLU A 122 -9.22 -0.83 -11.81
C GLU A 122 -8.66 0.53 -11.42
N ALA A 123 -8.27 0.71 -10.15
CA ALA A 123 -7.63 1.94 -9.67
C ALA A 123 -6.28 2.18 -10.35
N ASP A 124 -5.44 1.16 -10.52
CA ASP A 124 -4.19 1.21 -11.27
C ASP A 124 -4.40 1.71 -12.72
N SER A 125 -5.45 1.22 -13.36
CA SER A 125 -5.78 1.65 -14.73
C SER A 125 -6.21 3.11 -14.81
N LEU A 126 -6.87 3.64 -13.79
CA LEU A 126 -7.47 4.97 -13.77
C LEU A 126 -6.52 6.06 -13.23
N GLU A 127 -5.64 5.73 -12.29
CA GLU A 127 -4.84 6.72 -11.54
C GLU A 127 -3.97 7.64 -12.39
N HIS A 128 -3.54 7.16 -13.58
CA HIS A 128 -2.73 7.93 -14.52
C HIS A 128 -3.57 8.85 -15.42
N ALA A 129 -4.87 8.54 -15.60
CA ALA A 129 -5.76 9.24 -16.51
C ALA A 129 -6.59 10.33 -15.81
N VAL A 130 -6.81 10.22 -14.51
CA VAL A 130 -7.61 11.20 -13.76
C VAL A 130 -6.85 12.50 -13.55
N SER A 131 -7.55 13.63 -13.69
CA SER A 131 -7.00 14.95 -13.37
C SER A 131 -7.02 15.22 -11.86
N ASP A 132 -6.11 16.09 -11.38
CA ASP A 132 -6.11 16.53 -9.98
C ASP A 132 -7.48 17.05 -9.54
N LYS A 133 -8.14 17.84 -10.41
CA LYS A 133 -9.49 18.35 -10.14
C LYS A 133 -10.53 17.22 -9.95
N MET A 134 -10.39 16.09 -10.65
CA MET A 134 -11.28 14.95 -10.45
C MET A 134 -10.99 14.27 -9.12
N VAL A 135 -9.73 14.12 -8.78
CA VAL A 135 -9.30 13.55 -7.48
C VAL A 135 -9.83 14.40 -6.32
N ASP A 136 -9.70 15.73 -6.40
CA ASP A 136 -10.23 16.66 -5.38
C ASP A 136 -11.75 16.51 -5.24
N ARG A 137 -12.48 16.35 -6.36
CA ARG A 137 -13.94 16.15 -6.32
C ARG A 137 -14.35 14.81 -5.75
N ILE A 138 -13.57 13.77 -5.98
CA ILE A 138 -13.77 12.45 -5.36
C ILE A 138 -13.55 12.56 -3.85
N ASP A 139 -12.49 13.21 -3.42
CA ASP A 139 -12.18 13.43 -2.01
C ASP A 139 -13.28 14.20 -1.29
N ASP A 140 -13.71 15.34 -1.87
CA ASP A 140 -14.85 16.14 -1.38
C ASP A 140 -16.14 15.28 -1.27
N TYR A 141 -16.42 14.46 -2.29
CA TYR A 141 -17.63 13.62 -2.33
C TYR A 141 -17.62 12.54 -1.27
N LEU A 142 -16.45 11.95 -1.02
CA LEU A 142 -16.26 10.91 -0.01
C LEU A 142 -16.18 11.46 1.43
N GLY A 143 -16.14 12.79 1.59
CA GLY A 143 -16.04 13.44 2.91
C GLY A 143 -14.65 13.35 3.54
N HIS A 144 -13.61 13.37 2.73
CA HIS A 144 -12.19 13.33 3.13
C HIS A 144 -11.83 12.07 3.92
N PRO A 145 -11.96 10.88 3.31
CA PRO A 145 -11.63 9.63 3.98
C PRO A 145 -10.13 9.59 4.33
N THR A 146 -9.83 9.02 5.48
CA THR A 146 -8.45 8.87 5.97
C THR A 146 -7.87 7.49 5.73
N MET A 147 -8.72 6.52 5.37
CA MET A 147 -8.36 5.13 5.07
C MET A 147 -9.10 4.67 3.82
N ASP A 148 -8.45 3.83 3.04
CA ASP A 148 -9.04 3.15 1.89
C ASP A 148 -9.77 1.85 2.30
N PRO A 149 -10.35 1.07 1.35
CA PRO A 149 -11.06 -0.17 1.66
C PRO A 149 -10.18 -1.26 2.30
N HIS A 150 -8.88 -1.23 2.07
CA HIS A 150 -7.92 -2.20 2.60
C HIS A 150 -7.34 -1.79 3.97
N GLY A 151 -7.68 -0.57 4.44
CA GLY A 151 -7.19 -0.01 5.70
C GLY A 151 -5.88 0.75 5.55
N ASP A 152 -5.47 1.05 4.33
CA ASP A 152 -4.29 1.85 4.07
C ASP A 152 -4.58 3.35 4.20
N ALA A 153 -3.63 4.07 4.79
CA ALA A 153 -3.78 5.48 5.10
C ALA A 153 -3.82 6.34 3.83
N ILE A 154 -4.88 7.11 3.62
CA ILE A 154 -4.97 8.08 2.51
C ILE A 154 -4.22 9.36 2.91
N PRO A 155 -3.15 9.73 2.18
CA PRO A 155 -2.42 10.97 2.45
C PRO A 155 -3.31 12.20 2.25
N SER A 156 -3.09 13.28 3.02
CA SER A 156 -3.72 14.58 2.78
C SER A 156 -3.27 15.19 1.44
N PRO A 157 -3.93 16.25 0.95
CA PRO A 157 -3.45 16.98 -0.23
C PRO A 157 -2.02 17.52 -0.09
N GLU A 158 -1.56 17.80 1.14
CA GLU A 158 -0.22 18.25 1.48
C GLU A 158 0.78 17.09 1.57
N GLY A 159 0.30 15.84 1.57
CA GLY A 159 1.10 14.63 1.65
C GLY A 159 1.34 14.12 3.07
N ASP A 160 0.61 14.63 4.05
CA ASP A 160 0.67 14.15 5.42
C ASP A 160 -0.13 12.86 5.58
N LEU A 161 0.42 11.90 6.29
CA LEU A 161 -0.29 10.67 6.65
C LEU A 161 -1.06 10.85 7.95
N PRO A 162 -2.26 10.28 8.07
CA PRO A 162 -2.96 10.22 9.35
C PRO A 162 -2.13 9.41 10.34
N PRO A 163 -2.25 9.68 11.65
CA PRO A 163 -1.53 8.93 12.67
C PRO A 163 -1.93 7.44 12.62
N ILE A 164 -0.95 6.57 12.40
CA ILE A 164 -1.12 5.12 12.46
C ILE A 164 -0.86 4.66 13.89
N PRO A 165 -1.66 3.72 14.44
CA PRO A 165 -1.39 3.15 15.76
C PRO A 165 0.04 2.58 15.83
N THR A 166 0.79 2.93 16.87
CA THR A 166 2.21 2.55 17.04
C THR A 166 2.42 1.06 17.34
N THR A 167 1.35 0.29 17.49
CA THR A 167 1.37 -1.12 17.92
C THR A 167 0.84 -2.08 16.84
N ILE A 168 0.96 -1.69 15.57
CA ILE A 168 0.59 -2.57 14.46
C ILE A 168 1.69 -3.62 14.24
N ARG A 169 1.28 -4.87 14.03
CA ARG A 169 2.17 -5.98 13.66
C ARG A 169 1.45 -7.01 12.79
N PRO A 170 2.18 -7.85 12.07
CA PRO A 170 1.58 -8.93 11.30
C PRO A 170 0.78 -9.91 12.18
N LEU A 171 -0.36 -10.38 11.70
CA LEU A 171 -1.17 -11.40 12.39
C LEU A 171 -0.37 -12.68 12.62
N SER A 172 0.58 -13.01 11.75
CA SER A 172 1.48 -14.17 11.88
C SER A 172 2.33 -14.15 13.17
N GLU A 173 2.55 -12.97 13.78
CA GLU A 173 3.31 -12.80 15.01
C GLU A 173 2.44 -12.85 16.27
N VAL A 174 1.11 -12.86 16.11
CA VAL A 174 0.18 -12.87 17.26
C VAL A 174 0.16 -14.26 17.91
N SER A 175 0.15 -14.28 19.23
CA SER A 175 0.06 -15.52 20.01
C SER A 175 -1.36 -16.11 19.98
N ALA A 176 -1.47 -17.43 20.15
CA ALA A 176 -2.76 -18.09 20.32
C ALA A 176 -3.55 -17.50 21.50
N GLU A 177 -4.87 -17.71 21.49
CA GLU A 177 -5.84 -17.20 22.47
C GLU A 177 -5.83 -15.66 22.65
N THR A 178 -5.39 -14.93 21.60
CA THR A 178 -5.35 -13.46 21.59
C THR A 178 -6.41 -12.92 20.65
N THR A 179 -7.17 -11.93 21.11
CA THR A 179 -8.09 -11.15 20.26
C THR A 179 -7.42 -9.87 19.80
N VAL A 180 -7.49 -9.59 18.51
CA VAL A 180 -6.88 -8.43 17.87
C VAL A 180 -7.87 -7.76 16.91
N ARG A 181 -7.60 -6.50 16.58
CA ARG A 181 -8.35 -5.77 15.56
C ARG A 181 -7.55 -5.73 14.27
N VAL A 182 -8.17 -6.12 13.17
CA VAL A 182 -7.60 -5.95 11.82
C VAL A 182 -7.50 -4.45 11.53
N GLN A 183 -6.30 -3.98 11.16
CA GLN A 183 -6.05 -2.59 10.81
C GLN A 183 -5.96 -2.41 9.30
N ARG A 184 -5.20 -3.27 8.64
CA ARG A 184 -5.03 -3.25 7.19
C ARG A 184 -4.76 -4.65 6.64
N VAL A 185 -5.07 -4.87 5.39
CA VAL A 185 -4.83 -6.11 4.65
C VAL A 185 -4.14 -5.74 3.35
N SER A 186 -3.07 -6.45 2.99
CA SER A 186 -2.41 -6.21 1.70
C SER A 186 -3.36 -6.52 0.53
N ASP A 187 -3.42 -5.63 -0.43
CA ASP A 187 -4.20 -5.73 -1.67
C ASP A 187 -3.48 -6.51 -2.79
N GLU A 188 -2.23 -6.97 -2.53
CA GLU A 188 -1.41 -7.70 -3.50
C GLU A 188 -1.98 -9.07 -3.91
N ASP A 189 -2.72 -9.71 -3.02
CA ASP A 189 -3.30 -11.03 -3.23
C ASP A 189 -4.83 -11.00 -3.17
N SER A 190 -5.46 -10.87 -4.34
CA SER A 190 -6.92 -10.87 -4.45
C SER A 190 -7.57 -12.18 -3.94
N GLN A 191 -6.82 -13.29 -3.86
CA GLN A 191 -7.36 -14.56 -3.35
C GLN A 191 -7.56 -14.48 -1.84
N ILE A 192 -6.59 -13.93 -1.10
CA ILE A 192 -6.74 -13.74 0.35
C ILE A 192 -7.87 -12.77 0.66
N LEU A 193 -8.01 -11.69 -0.12
CA LEU A 193 -9.12 -10.73 0.04
C LEU A 193 -10.49 -11.41 -0.13
N ARG A 194 -10.66 -12.28 -1.13
CA ARG A 194 -11.89 -13.07 -1.33
C ARG A 194 -12.17 -14.02 -0.17
N VAL A 195 -11.12 -14.71 0.30
CA VAL A 195 -11.25 -15.60 1.45
C VAL A 195 -11.68 -14.81 2.68
N LEU A 196 -11.02 -13.71 3.01
CA LEU A 196 -11.38 -12.86 4.14
C LEU A 196 -12.80 -12.29 4.02
N SER A 197 -13.22 -11.88 2.82
CA SER A 197 -14.60 -11.46 2.54
C SER A 197 -15.62 -12.53 2.88
N SER A 198 -15.35 -13.79 2.53
CA SER A 198 -16.26 -14.91 2.81
C SER A 198 -16.45 -15.18 4.30
N TYR A 199 -15.48 -14.77 5.13
CA TYR A 199 -15.54 -14.82 6.58
C TYR A 199 -15.93 -13.48 7.23
N HIS A 200 -16.30 -12.46 6.43
CA HIS A 200 -16.61 -11.10 6.88
C HIS A 200 -15.47 -10.46 7.70
N ILE A 201 -14.23 -10.77 7.35
CA ILE A 201 -13.02 -10.21 7.94
C ILE A 201 -12.49 -9.10 7.05
N GLY A 202 -12.33 -7.90 7.58
CA GLY A 202 -11.77 -6.74 6.90
C GLY A 202 -11.26 -5.72 7.92
N PRO A 203 -10.78 -4.56 7.48
CA PRO A 203 -10.35 -3.49 8.38
C PRO A 203 -11.44 -3.13 9.41
N GLY A 204 -11.04 -3.04 10.69
CA GLY A 204 -11.95 -2.83 11.82
C GLY A 204 -12.49 -4.10 12.47
N SER A 205 -12.48 -5.24 11.80
CA SER A 205 -12.97 -6.51 12.36
C SER A 205 -12.15 -6.96 13.56
N LEU A 206 -12.83 -7.59 14.52
CA LEU A 206 -12.17 -8.28 15.63
C LEU A 206 -12.01 -9.76 15.28
N VAL A 207 -10.79 -10.27 15.38
CA VAL A 207 -10.48 -11.68 15.16
C VAL A 207 -9.76 -12.26 16.37
N GLN A 208 -10.10 -13.50 16.70
CA GLN A 208 -9.43 -14.27 17.74
C GLN A 208 -8.51 -15.31 17.08
N VAL A 209 -7.24 -15.30 17.42
CA VAL A 209 -6.29 -16.37 17.07
C VAL A 209 -6.56 -17.55 18.00
N LYS A 210 -7.11 -18.64 17.48
CA LYS A 210 -7.49 -19.84 18.26
C LYS A 210 -6.31 -20.75 18.54
N SER A 211 -5.49 -21.02 17.53
CA SER A 211 -4.33 -21.92 17.66
C SER A 211 -3.29 -21.61 16.60
N LYS A 212 -2.04 -21.98 16.88
CA LYS A 212 -0.99 -22.16 15.87
C LYS A 212 -0.80 -23.64 15.66
N GLN A 213 -0.92 -24.11 14.43
CA GLN A 213 -0.78 -25.52 14.06
C GLN A 213 0.68 -25.88 13.74
N ALA A 214 0.95 -27.16 13.51
CA ALA A 214 2.32 -27.69 13.40
C ALA A 214 3.13 -27.11 12.20
N ASP A 215 2.46 -26.61 11.15
CA ASP A 215 3.09 -26.04 9.95
C ASP A 215 3.05 -24.50 9.92
N ASP A 216 3.11 -23.85 11.09
CA ASP A 216 2.98 -22.40 11.25
C ASP A 216 1.64 -21.82 10.75
N GLU A 217 0.63 -22.66 10.52
CA GLU A 217 -0.73 -22.22 10.17
C GLU A 217 -1.44 -21.59 11.38
N LEU A 218 -2.20 -20.52 11.14
CA LEU A 218 -3.03 -19.85 12.13
C LEU A 218 -4.50 -20.19 11.93
N ALA A 219 -5.15 -20.69 12.96
CA ALA A 219 -6.60 -20.80 13.00
C ALA A 219 -7.16 -19.53 13.63
N VAL A 220 -7.98 -18.78 12.91
CA VAL A 220 -8.60 -17.54 13.37
C VAL A 220 -10.11 -17.60 13.22
N SER A 221 -10.83 -16.90 14.10
CA SER A 221 -12.28 -16.74 13.97
C SER A 221 -12.68 -15.29 14.18
N PRO A 222 -13.64 -14.74 13.41
CA PRO A 222 -14.22 -13.43 13.70
C PRO A 222 -14.92 -13.46 15.06
N THR A 223 -14.74 -12.40 15.85
CA THR A 223 -15.31 -12.30 17.21
C THR A 223 -16.69 -11.63 17.22
N GLU A 224 -17.01 -10.85 16.19
CA GLU A 224 -18.28 -10.15 16.01
C GLU A 224 -19.09 -10.76 14.86
N MET A 225 -19.71 -11.92 15.09
CA MET A 225 -20.96 -12.25 14.40
C MET A 225 -22.09 -12.07 15.39
N GLN A 226 -22.75 -10.92 15.34
CA GLN A 226 -24.12 -10.85 15.85
C GLN A 226 -24.96 -11.82 15.04
N SER A 227 -25.21 -12.96 15.65
CA SER A 227 -26.02 -14.07 15.18
C SER A 227 -27.34 -13.60 14.56
N ARG A 228 -27.44 -13.70 13.22
CA ARG A 228 -28.73 -13.73 12.53
C ARG A 228 -29.14 -15.15 12.09
N SER A 229 -28.37 -16.17 12.42
CA SER A 229 -28.81 -17.57 12.27
C SER A 229 -28.06 -18.44 13.30
N GLY A 230 -28.84 -19.16 14.09
CA GLY A 230 -28.38 -19.98 15.24
C GLY A 230 -27.55 -21.21 14.83
N SER A 231 -26.30 -21.02 14.45
CA SER A 231 -25.28 -22.06 14.46
C SER A 231 -24.09 -21.54 15.27
N ASP A 232 -23.88 -22.14 16.40
CA ASP A 232 -22.89 -21.83 17.45
C ASP A 232 -21.49 -22.40 17.14
N SER A 233 -21.16 -22.58 15.90
CA SER A 233 -19.79 -22.90 15.45
C SER A 233 -19.25 -21.71 14.66
N GLY A 234 -18.55 -20.81 15.35
CA GLY A 234 -17.81 -19.73 14.70
C GLY A 234 -16.91 -20.35 13.61
N ASP A 235 -17.15 -19.96 12.36
CA ASP A 235 -16.36 -20.44 11.23
C ASP A 235 -14.87 -20.15 11.48
N ILE A 236 -14.06 -21.20 11.48
CA ILE A 236 -12.62 -21.10 11.68
C ILE A 236 -11.97 -20.99 10.32
N LEU A 237 -11.27 -19.89 10.09
CA LEU A 237 -10.41 -19.68 8.94
C LEU A 237 -8.99 -20.14 9.28
N VAL A 238 -8.41 -20.98 8.46
CA VAL A 238 -7.01 -21.39 8.57
C VAL A 238 -6.20 -20.62 7.53
N LEU A 239 -5.18 -19.91 8.00
CA LEU A 239 -4.27 -19.11 7.19
C LEU A 239 -2.86 -19.67 7.26
N SER A 240 -2.16 -19.73 6.14
CA SER A 240 -0.71 -19.96 6.17
C SER A 240 0.00 -18.78 6.87
N LYS A 241 1.25 -18.99 7.25
CA LYS A 241 2.08 -17.92 7.85
C LYS A 241 2.25 -16.73 6.91
N GLU A 242 2.45 -17.01 5.62
CA GLU A 242 2.58 -16.01 4.56
C GLU A 242 1.28 -15.21 4.42
N GLN A 243 0.14 -15.87 4.37
CA GLN A 243 -1.16 -15.20 4.31
C GLN A 243 -1.44 -14.36 5.55
N ALA A 244 -1.13 -14.89 6.73
CA ALA A 244 -1.29 -14.14 7.98
C ALA A 244 -0.32 -12.94 8.09
N ALA A 245 0.82 -12.96 7.40
CA ALA A 245 1.74 -11.84 7.33
C ALA A 245 1.19 -10.65 6.50
N LEU A 246 0.26 -10.91 5.57
CA LEU A 246 -0.42 -9.89 4.78
C LEU A 246 -1.50 -9.11 5.56
N ILE A 247 -1.79 -9.53 6.79
CA ILE A 247 -2.82 -8.92 7.64
C ILE A 247 -2.13 -8.23 8.81
N GLN A 248 -2.29 -6.91 8.89
CA GLN A 248 -1.75 -6.11 9.98
C GLN A 248 -2.82 -5.87 11.04
N VAL A 249 -2.46 -6.08 12.31
CA VAL A 249 -3.39 -6.02 13.43
C VAL A 249 -2.86 -5.18 14.59
N SER A 250 -3.77 -4.69 15.42
CA SER A 250 -3.45 -4.07 16.71
C SER A 250 -4.06 -4.83 17.86
N PHE A 251 -3.43 -4.80 19.03
CA PHE A 251 -4.01 -5.31 20.26
C PHE A 251 -5.15 -4.38 20.75
N ILE A 252 -6.12 -4.96 21.41
CA ILE A 252 -7.27 -4.25 21.97
C ILE A 252 -6.93 -3.78 23.39
#